data_c4801ee805c61cdc99200fa53237770a
#
_entry.id   c4801ee805c61cdc99200fa53237770a
#
_cell.length_a   1.000
_cell.length_b   1.000
_cell.length_c   1.000
_cell.angle_alpha   90.00
_cell.angle_beta   90.00
_cell.angle_gamma   90.00
#
_symmetry.space_group_name_H-M   'P 1'
#
loop_
_entity.id
_entity.type
_entity.pdbx_description
1 polymer ?
#
loop_
_entity_poly.entity_id
_entity_poly.type
_entity_poly.pdbx_seq_one_letter_code
_entity_poly.pdbx_strand_id
1 'polypeptide(L)'
;MKLIEKVFYTNAKLPEQFLDICLPDCDSFPVYVYLHGGGLTRKDPIAERTEPRKISGFTEYLVNHGVAVVLVEYRCYPDACYPEFILDAAYAVAWVKEHMSEYGNVTGLFVGGASAGGYLTQMLCFDKKYLGKHGIDPDSITGYIMDAGQPTTHFNVLKERGIDSRRVIVDEAAPLYHVCAGRDYPPMQIIVAENDMRNRFEQTQLLISTLKHLGTDESKIDYRFMPGYKHCEYGKYADENGDNILGKVYYDFISKF
;
A
#
# COMPACT_ATOMS: atom_id res chain seq x y z
N MET A 1 -15.59 -10.81 -13.05
CA MET A 1 -14.23 -10.79 -12.44
C MET A 1 -13.44 -12.01 -12.86
N LYS A 2 -12.18 -11.84 -13.31
CA LYS A 2 -11.24 -12.93 -13.62
C LYS A 2 -10.07 -12.87 -12.62
N LEU A 3 -9.73 -13.99 -12.00
CA LEU A 3 -8.60 -14.13 -11.07
C LEU A 3 -7.45 -14.88 -11.78
N ILE A 4 -6.24 -14.31 -11.72
CA ILE A 4 -5.00 -14.92 -12.17
C ILE A 4 -4.09 -15.00 -10.95
N GLU A 5 -3.74 -16.21 -10.54
CA GLU A 5 -3.03 -16.46 -9.29
C GLU A 5 -1.56 -16.78 -9.48
N LYS A 6 -0.76 -16.39 -8.49
CA LYS A 6 0.64 -16.77 -8.30
C LYS A 6 1.54 -16.42 -9.50
N VAL A 7 1.42 -15.17 -9.97
CA VAL A 7 2.32 -14.62 -10.98
C VAL A 7 3.59 -14.13 -10.28
N PHE A 8 4.74 -14.73 -10.57
CA PHE A 8 6.01 -14.33 -9.97
C PHE A 8 6.53 -13.05 -10.61
N TYR A 9 6.84 -12.05 -9.81
CA TYR A 9 7.37 -10.77 -10.28
C TYR A 9 8.91 -10.71 -10.29
N THR A 10 9.59 -11.78 -9.87
CA THR A 10 11.05 -11.93 -9.97
C THR A 10 11.43 -13.23 -10.67
N ASN A 11 12.60 -13.22 -11.32
CA ASN A 11 13.13 -14.43 -11.96
C ASN A 11 13.54 -15.53 -10.95
N ALA A 12 13.83 -15.14 -9.72
CA ALA A 12 14.19 -16.08 -8.63
C ALA A 12 13.02 -16.96 -8.19
N LYS A 13 11.77 -16.52 -8.45
CA LYS A 13 10.54 -17.24 -8.13
C LYS A 13 10.50 -17.72 -6.67
N LEU A 14 10.94 -16.85 -5.74
CA LEU A 14 10.84 -17.16 -4.31
C LEU A 14 9.37 -17.32 -3.93
N PRO A 15 9.04 -18.19 -2.97
CA PRO A 15 7.66 -18.50 -2.58
C PRO A 15 6.81 -17.29 -2.20
N GLU A 16 7.45 -16.22 -1.72
CA GLU A 16 6.81 -14.98 -1.26
C GLU A 16 6.83 -13.86 -2.31
N GLN A 17 7.45 -14.06 -3.46
CA GLN A 17 7.62 -13.01 -4.48
C GLN A 17 6.67 -13.23 -5.65
N PHE A 18 5.38 -13.22 -5.38
CA PHE A 18 4.32 -13.34 -6.38
C PHE A 18 3.19 -12.33 -6.14
N LEU A 19 2.33 -12.22 -7.12
CA LEU A 19 1.12 -11.42 -7.05
C LEU A 19 -0.07 -12.18 -7.63
N ASP A 20 -1.27 -11.83 -7.18
CA ASP A 20 -2.52 -12.30 -7.74
C ASP A 20 -3.25 -11.12 -8.40
N ILE A 21 -3.77 -11.32 -9.60
CA ILE A 21 -4.40 -10.27 -10.40
C ILE A 21 -5.91 -10.52 -10.45
N CYS A 22 -6.68 -9.58 -9.95
CA CYS A 22 -8.14 -9.57 -10.03
C CYS A 22 -8.57 -8.57 -11.11
N LEU A 23 -9.04 -9.05 -12.25
CA LEU A 23 -9.45 -8.22 -13.37
C LEU A 23 -10.96 -7.95 -13.37
N PRO A 24 -11.37 -6.70 -13.63
CA PRO A 24 -12.78 -6.37 -13.87
C PRO A 24 -13.27 -6.94 -15.20
N ASP A 25 -14.56 -6.90 -15.40
CA ASP A 25 -15.20 -7.32 -16.65
C ASP A 25 -15.33 -6.13 -17.62
N CYS A 26 -14.19 -5.51 -17.93
CA CYS A 26 -14.07 -4.42 -18.90
C CYS A 26 -12.65 -4.37 -19.46
N ASP A 27 -12.50 -3.79 -20.67
CA ASP A 27 -11.22 -3.74 -21.39
C ASP A 27 -10.32 -2.56 -20.99
N SER A 28 -10.86 -1.59 -20.26
CA SER A 28 -10.12 -0.38 -19.85
C SER A 28 -10.36 -0.12 -18.38
N PHE A 29 -9.28 -0.03 -17.59
CA PHE A 29 -9.36 0.04 -16.13
C PHE A 29 -8.14 0.72 -15.50
N PRO A 30 -8.32 1.42 -14.36
CA PRO A 30 -7.21 1.74 -13.49
C PRO A 30 -6.72 0.48 -12.75
N VAL A 31 -5.44 0.44 -12.41
CA VAL A 31 -4.81 -0.66 -11.68
C VAL A 31 -4.46 -0.20 -10.27
N TYR A 32 -4.91 -0.94 -9.27
CA TYR A 32 -4.56 -0.74 -7.86
C TYR A 32 -3.65 -1.86 -7.36
N VAL A 33 -2.39 -1.53 -7.09
CA VAL A 33 -1.40 -2.43 -6.47
C VAL A 33 -1.57 -2.35 -4.97
N TYR A 34 -1.98 -3.44 -4.35
CA TYR A 34 -2.24 -3.52 -2.91
C TYR A 34 -1.16 -4.32 -2.19
N LEU A 35 -0.50 -3.66 -1.25
CA LEU A 35 0.48 -4.22 -0.32
C LEU A 35 -0.21 -4.56 1.01
N HIS A 36 -0.20 -5.83 1.39
CA HIS A 36 -0.93 -6.28 2.58
C HIS A 36 -0.31 -5.81 3.89
N GLY A 37 -1.11 -5.80 4.95
CA GLY A 37 -0.66 -5.56 6.32
C GLY A 37 -0.01 -6.81 6.95
N GLY A 38 0.22 -6.75 8.27
CA GLY A 38 0.77 -7.89 9.03
C GLY A 38 2.04 -7.55 9.82
N GLY A 39 2.39 -6.26 9.93
CA GLY A 39 3.54 -5.79 10.72
C GLY A 39 4.90 -6.21 10.15
N LEU A 40 5.00 -6.48 8.86
CA LEU A 40 6.20 -7.02 8.21
C LEU A 40 6.63 -8.39 8.76
N THR A 41 5.71 -9.11 9.40
CA THR A 41 6.01 -10.41 10.03
C THR A 41 5.10 -11.47 9.45
N ARG A 42 5.66 -12.57 9.01
CA ARG A 42 4.88 -13.73 8.61
C ARG A 42 4.38 -14.45 9.84
N LYS A 43 3.06 -14.66 9.93
CA LYS A 43 2.42 -15.39 11.04
C LYS A 43 2.38 -16.89 10.80
N ASP A 44 2.20 -17.27 9.55
CA ASP A 44 2.16 -18.68 9.15
C ASP A 44 3.28 -18.94 8.14
N PRO A 45 3.92 -20.12 8.15
CA PRO A 45 4.75 -20.52 7.02
C PRO A 45 3.88 -20.37 5.77
N ILE A 46 4.48 -19.93 4.66
CA ILE A 46 3.80 -20.04 3.38
C ILE A 46 3.62 -21.54 3.15
N ALA A 47 2.57 -22.07 3.78
CA ALA A 47 2.04 -23.33 3.37
C ALA A 47 1.80 -23.21 1.88
N GLU A 48 2.16 -24.22 1.11
CA GLU A 48 1.71 -24.30 -0.27
C GLU A 48 0.22 -24.00 -0.22
N ARG A 49 -0.15 -22.81 -0.75
CA ARG A 49 -1.55 -22.41 -0.78
C ARG A 49 -2.27 -23.39 -1.70
N THR A 50 -2.89 -24.38 -1.10
CA THR A 50 -3.63 -25.44 -1.79
C THR A 50 -5.02 -25.00 -2.19
N GLU A 51 -5.54 -23.94 -1.53
CA GLU A 51 -6.86 -23.39 -1.79
C GLU A 51 -6.75 -22.05 -2.56
N PRO A 52 -7.70 -21.75 -3.46
CA PRO A 52 -7.78 -20.47 -4.13
C PRO A 52 -7.79 -19.29 -3.14
N ARG A 53 -7.24 -18.16 -3.55
CA ARG A 53 -7.25 -16.97 -2.70
C ARG A 53 -8.68 -16.54 -2.41
N LYS A 54 -9.01 -16.41 -1.13
CA LYS A 54 -10.27 -15.77 -0.73
C LYS A 54 -10.15 -14.27 -0.96
N ILE A 55 -10.94 -13.76 -1.91
CA ILE A 55 -10.98 -12.33 -2.22
C ILE A 55 -11.60 -11.58 -1.05
N SER A 56 -10.98 -10.47 -0.63
CA SER A 56 -11.50 -9.60 0.42
C SER A 56 -12.64 -8.73 -0.10
N GLY A 57 -13.52 -8.26 0.80
CA GLY A 57 -14.66 -7.43 0.43
C GLY A 57 -14.27 -6.14 -0.31
N PHE A 58 -13.17 -5.47 0.05
CA PHE A 58 -12.73 -4.28 -0.67
C PHE A 58 -12.25 -4.60 -2.09
N THR A 59 -11.57 -5.74 -2.28
CA THR A 59 -11.11 -6.18 -3.60
C THR A 59 -12.30 -6.48 -4.51
N GLU A 60 -13.28 -7.22 -4.00
CA GLU A 60 -14.50 -7.53 -4.74
C GLU A 60 -15.26 -6.25 -5.11
N TYR A 61 -15.37 -5.31 -4.17
CA TYR A 61 -16.00 -4.02 -4.42
C TYR A 61 -15.30 -3.27 -5.55
N LEU A 62 -13.98 -3.10 -5.48
CA LEU A 62 -13.19 -2.39 -6.49
C LEU A 62 -13.30 -3.03 -7.87
N VAL A 63 -13.18 -4.36 -7.94
CA VAL A 63 -13.23 -5.08 -9.22
C VAL A 63 -14.62 -4.96 -9.86
N ASN A 64 -15.69 -5.04 -9.06
CA ASN A 64 -17.06 -4.85 -9.54
C ASN A 64 -17.34 -3.42 -10.02
N HIS A 65 -16.50 -2.44 -9.58
CA HIS A 65 -16.56 -1.05 -10.03
C HIS A 65 -15.51 -0.71 -11.09
N GLY A 66 -14.94 -1.72 -11.78
CA GLY A 66 -14.09 -1.51 -12.94
C GLY A 66 -12.61 -1.24 -12.62
N VAL A 67 -12.15 -1.50 -11.39
CA VAL A 67 -10.74 -1.35 -10.99
C VAL A 67 -10.05 -2.70 -10.99
N ALA A 68 -8.95 -2.87 -11.71
CA ALA A 68 -8.10 -4.05 -11.57
C ALA A 68 -7.31 -3.96 -10.25
N VAL A 69 -7.32 -5.05 -9.46
CA VAL A 69 -6.59 -5.10 -8.18
C VAL A 69 -5.49 -6.14 -8.26
N VAL A 70 -4.26 -5.73 -7.97
CA VAL A 70 -3.09 -6.60 -7.90
C VAL A 70 -2.70 -6.76 -6.44
N LEU A 71 -2.87 -7.97 -5.92
CA LEU A 71 -2.61 -8.33 -4.53
C LEU A 71 -1.19 -8.88 -4.43
N VAL A 72 -0.28 -8.12 -3.83
CA VAL A 72 1.15 -8.44 -3.77
C VAL A 72 1.49 -9.22 -2.52
N GLU A 73 2.17 -10.35 -2.68
CA GLU A 73 2.92 -11.01 -1.62
C GLU A 73 4.38 -10.53 -1.66
N TYR A 74 4.99 -10.36 -0.51
CA TYR A 74 6.36 -9.91 -0.37
C TYR A 74 7.01 -10.57 0.86
N ARG A 75 8.32 -10.72 0.84
CA ARG A 75 9.06 -11.31 1.97
C ARG A 75 8.90 -10.45 3.23
N CYS A 76 8.76 -11.13 4.36
CA CYS A 76 8.61 -10.56 5.69
C CYS A 76 9.63 -11.15 6.65
N TYR A 77 9.73 -10.60 7.88
CA TYR A 77 10.48 -11.25 8.95
C TYR A 77 9.93 -12.67 9.23
N PRO A 78 10.77 -13.65 9.52
CA PRO A 78 12.23 -13.60 9.65
C PRO A 78 12.99 -13.81 8.34
N ASP A 79 12.31 -14.04 7.20
CA ASP A 79 12.95 -14.45 5.94
C ASP A 79 13.51 -13.26 5.13
N ALA A 80 13.18 -12.05 5.54
CA ALA A 80 13.73 -10.81 5.02
C ALA A 80 14.01 -9.83 6.17
N CYS A 81 14.90 -8.89 5.93
CA CYS A 81 15.20 -7.79 6.84
C CYS A 81 15.07 -6.44 6.11
N TYR A 82 15.17 -5.34 6.85
CA TYR A 82 15.19 -4.00 6.22
C TYR A 82 16.43 -3.86 5.31
N PRO A 83 16.30 -3.39 4.05
CA PRO A 83 15.09 -2.91 3.38
C PRO A 83 14.44 -3.90 2.39
N GLU A 84 14.67 -5.21 2.49
CA GLU A 84 14.31 -6.21 1.49
C GLU A 84 12.82 -6.23 1.13
N PHE A 85 11.93 -6.11 2.12
CA PHE A 85 10.48 -6.06 1.88
C PHE A 85 10.04 -4.81 1.10
N ILE A 86 10.78 -3.68 1.19
CA ILE A 86 10.52 -2.49 0.37
C ILE A 86 11.02 -2.72 -1.06
N LEU A 87 12.14 -3.42 -1.21
CA LEU A 87 12.66 -3.79 -2.52
C LEU A 87 11.71 -4.74 -3.24
N ASP A 88 11.14 -5.72 -2.53
CA ASP A 88 10.14 -6.63 -3.10
C ASP A 88 8.89 -5.87 -3.56
N ALA A 89 8.40 -4.93 -2.74
CA ALA A 89 7.27 -4.08 -3.11
C ALA A 89 7.59 -3.23 -4.36
N ALA A 90 8.82 -2.68 -4.46
CA ALA A 90 9.24 -1.93 -5.63
C ALA A 90 9.32 -2.80 -6.90
N TYR A 91 9.83 -4.03 -6.78
CA TYR A 91 9.83 -5.03 -7.86
C TYR A 91 8.41 -5.34 -8.35
N ALA A 92 7.48 -5.58 -7.42
CA ALA A 92 6.09 -5.87 -7.76
C ALA A 92 5.44 -4.70 -8.52
N VAL A 93 5.64 -3.45 -8.07
CA VAL A 93 5.15 -2.26 -8.78
C VAL A 93 5.77 -2.13 -10.17
N ALA A 94 7.07 -2.42 -10.30
CA ALA A 94 7.75 -2.38 -11.59
C ALA A 94 7.17 -3.43 -12.55
N TRP A 95 6.98 -4.65 -12.08
CA TRP A 95 6.35 -5.71 -12.87
C TRP A 95 4.94 -5.32 -13.34
N VAL A 96 4.13 -4.77 -12.45
CA VAL A 96 2.77 -4.31 -12.78
C VAL A 96 2.81 -3.21 -13.86
N LYS A 97 3.70 -2.23 -13.71
CA LYS A 97 3.84 -1.14 -14.69
C LYS A 97 4.24 -1.65 -16.08
N GLU A 98 5.03 -2.71 -16.14
CA GLU A 98 5.52 -3.30 -17.39
C GLU A 98 4.47 -4.22 -18.05
N HIS A 99 3.74 -5.03 -17.26
CA HIS A 99 2.97 -6.16 -17.80
C HIS A 99 1.45 -5.97 -17.79
N MET A 100 0.88 -5.04 -17.01
CA MET A 100 -0.58 -4.96 -16.91
C MET A 100 -1.29 -4.54 -18.21
N SER A 101 -0.58 -3.90 -19.13
CA SER A 101 -1.11 -3.61 -20.48
C SER A 101 -1.38 -4.86 -21.33
N GLU A 102 -0.84 -6.03 -20.95
CA GLU A 102 -1.13 -7.32 -21.58
C GLU A 102 -2.56 -7.81 -21.28
N TYR A 103 -3.17 -7.27 -20.22
CA TYR A 103 -4.50 -7.67 -19.74
C TYR A 103 -5.62 -6.69 -20.11
N GLY A 104 -5.28 -5.50 -20.59
CA GLY A 104 -6.24 -4.47 -21.01
C GLY A 104 -5.63 -3.08 -21.09
N ASN A 105 -6.45 -2.08 -21.37
CA ASN A 105 -6.00 -0.70 -21.45
C ASN A 105 -5.92 -0.08 -20.03
N VAL A 106 -4.71 0.13 -19.53
CA VAL A 106 -4.45 0.71 -18.21
C VAL A 106 -4.62 2.22 -18.25
N THR A 107 -5.61 2.75 -17.53
CA THR A 107 -5.92 4.19 -17.49
C THR A 107 -5.18 4.94 -16.39
N GLY A 108 -4.72 4.25 -15.36
CA GLY A 108 -3.96 4.82 -14.25
C GLY A 108 -3.35 3.74 -13.39
N LEU A 109 -2.25 4.06 -12.70
CA LEU A 109 -1.57 3.17 -11.77
C LEU A 109 -1.62 3.76 -10.37
N PHE A 110 -2.24 3.05 -9.44
CA PHE A 110 -2.32 3.39 -8.02
C PHE A 110 -1.55 2.38 -7.20
N VAL A 111 -0.80 2.87 -6.22
CA VAL A 111 -0.05 2.03 -5.28
C VAL A 111 -0.55 2.30 -3.87
N GLY A 112 -0.88 1.25 -3.14
CA GLY A 112 -1.37 1.43 -1.78
C GLY A 112 -1.25 0.19 -0.93
N GLY A 113 -1.65 0.31 0.32
CA GLY A 113 -1.61 -0.81 1.25
C GLY A 113 -2.03 -0.39 2.65
N ALA A 114 -2.31 -1.40 3.48
CA ALA A 114 -2.79 -1.19 4.85
C ALA A 114 -1.72 -1.55 5.88
N SER A 115 -1.61 -0.77 6.97
CA SER A 115 -0.71 -1.04 8.10
C SER A 115 0.77 -1.12 7.65
N ALA A 116 1.38 -2.31 7.69
CA ALA A 116 2.72 -2.55 7.14
C ALA A 116 2.78 -2.22 5.64
N GLY A 117 1.75 -2.61 4.86
CA GLY A 117 1.63 -2.22 3.46
C GLY A 117 1.52 -0.71 3.27
N GLY A 118 0.84 -0.02 4.18
CA GLY A 118 0.78 1.44 4.21
C GLY A 118 2.16 2.08 4.46
N TYR A 119 2.98 1.48 5.34
CA TYR A 119 4.37 1.89 5.53
C TYR A 119 5.19 1.69 4.24
N LEU A 120 5.07 0.52 3.59
CA LEU A 120 5.76 0.26 2.32
C LEU A 120 5.34 1.26 1.23
N THR A 121 4.04 1.55 1.12
CA THR A 121 3.51 2.55 0.20
C THR A 121 4.12 3.93 0.43
N GLN A 122 4.21 4.36 1.69
CA GLN A 122 4.84 5.62 2.06
C GLN A 122 6.34 5.64 1.69
N MET A 123 7.07 4.54 1.93
CA MET A 123 8.48 4.43 1.52
C MET A 123 8.63 4.48 0.01
N LEU A 124 7.79 3.81 -0.77
CA LEU A 124 7.82 3.87 -2.23
C LEU A 124 7.48 5.27 -2.76
N CYS A 125 6.55 5.97 -2.11
CA CYS A 125 6.18 7.33 -2.48
C CYS A 125 7.28 8.33 -2.17
N PHE A 126 7.82 8.34 -0.94
CA PHE A 126 8.67 9.43 -0.47
C PHE A 126 10.15 9.21 -0.77
N ASP A 127 10.67 7.98 -0.70
CA ASP A 127 12.06 7.68 -1.03
C ASP A 127 12.21 7.22 -2.50
N LYS A 128 12.63 8.15 -3.35
CA LYS A 128 12.80 7.91 -4.79
C LYS A 128 13.75 6.75 -5.14
N LYS A 129 14.61 6.34 -4.22
CA LYS A 129 15.62 5.31 -4.50
C LYS A 129 15.02 3.94 -4.82
N TYR A 130 13.86 3.59 -4.24
CA TYR A 130 13.29 2.25 -4.39
C TYR A 130 12.72 2.02 -5.79
N LEU A 131 11.76 2.83 -6.21
CA LEU A 131 11.20 2.77 -7.57
C LEU A 131 12.23 3.22 -8.61
N GLY A 132 13.13 4.15 -8.25
CA GLY A 132 14.21 4.61 -9.11
C GLY A 132 15.19 3.50 -9.55
N LYS A 133 15.37 2.44 -8.76
CA LYS A 133 16.14 1.25 -9.16
C LYS A 133 15.56 0.53 -10.38
N HIS A 134 14.27 0.73 -10.64
CA HIS A 134 13.53 0.18 -11.78
C HIS A 134 13.26 1.24 -12.86
N GLY A 135 13.91 2.40 -12.79
CA GLY A 135 13.70 3.49 -13.75
C GLY A 135 12.33 4.17 -13.62
N ILE A 136 11.65 3.97 -12.48
CA ILE A 136 10.33 4.56 -12.23
C ILE A 136 10.49 5.78 -11.33
N ASP A 137 10.07 6.95 -11.81
CA ASP A 137 9.91 8.11 -10.93
C ASP A 137 8.63 7.90 -10.11
N PRO A 138 8.68 7.85 -8.76
CA PRO A 138 7.50 7.72 -7.93
C PRO A 138 6.48 8.85 -8.16
N ASP A 139 6.92 10.01 -8.63
CA ASP A 139 6.02 11.13 -8.96
C ASP A 139 5.22 10.90 -10.25
N SER A 140 5.55 9.86 -11.04
CA SER A 140 4.78 9.44 -12.23
C SER A 140 3.65 8.44 -11.93
N ILE A 141 3.51 8.00 -10.68
CA ILE A 141 2.38 7.16 -10.25
C ILE A 141 1.13 8.03 -10.15
N THR A 142 -0.01 7.54 -10.61
CA THR A 142 -1.28 8.30 -10.66
C THR A 142 -1.75 8.72 -9.26
N GLY A 143 -1.57 7.85 -8.25
CA GLY A 143 -1.89 8.19 -6.87
C GLY A 143 -1.46 7.11 -5.88
N TYR A 144 -1.39 7.50 -4.61
CA TYR A 144 -1.02 6.60 -3.51
C TYR A 144 -2.14 6.50 -2.47
N ILE A 145 -2.34 5.30 -1.91
CA ILE A 145 -3.30 5.06 -0.84
C ILE A 145 -2.56 4.52 0.39
N MET A 146 -2.39 5.36 1.40
CA MET A 146 -1.61 5.12 2.61
C MET A 146 -2.54 4.82 3.78
N ASP A 147 -2.99 3.56 3.90
CA ASP A 147 -3.97 3.17 4.90
C ASP A 147 -3.29 2.74 6.19
N ALA A 148 -3.49 3.51 7.26
CA ALA A 148 -2.97 3.26 8.61
C ALA A 148 -1.45 2.95 8.67
N GLY A 149 -0.68 3.45 7.70
CA GLY A 149 0.77 3.26 7.60
C GLY A 149 1.52 3.98 8.72
N GLN A 150 2.70 3.46 9.11
CA GLN A 150 3.57 4.10 10.09
C GLN A 150 4.56 5.06 9.40
N PRO A 151 4.44 6.38 9.55
CA PRO A 151 5.34 7.32 8.87
C PRO A 151 6.71 7.49 9.53
N THR A 152 6.89 6.92 10.72
CA THR A 152 8.18 6.85 11.42
C THR A 152 8.86 5.50 11.17
N THR A 153 10.08 5.30 11.65
CA THR A 153 10.76 4.01 11.55
C THR A 153 9.87 2.90 12.10
N HIS A 154 9.59 1.91 11.27
CA HIS A 154 8.63 0.87 11.60
C HIS A 154 9.04 0.08 12.85
N PHE A 155 8.09 -0.21 13.75
CA PHE A 155 8.37 -0.82 15.05
C PHE A 155 9.13 -2.16 14.96
N ASN A 156 8.92 -2.96 13.91
CA ASN A 156 9.67 -4.20 13.72
C ASN A 156 11.08 -3.95 13.14
N VAL A 157 11.32 -2.85 12.42
CA VAL A 157 12.67 -2.42 12.04
C VAL A 157 13.45 -1.96 13.29
N LEU A 158 12.80 -1.25 14.22
CA LEU A 158 13.43 -0.92 15.51
C LEU A 158 13.79 -2.19 16.30
N LYS A 159 12.88 -3.17 16.33
CA LYS A 159 13.11 -4.45 16.99
C LYS A 159 14.27 -5.23 16.36
N GLU A 160 14.38 -5.26 15.04
CA GLU A 160 15.52 -5.85 14.31
C GLU A 160 16.83 -5.24 14.75
N ARG A 161 16.85 -3.91 14.98
CA ARG A 161 18.02 -3.15 15.42
C ARG A 161 18.30 -3.25 16.93
N GLY A 162 17.53 -4.04 17.68
CA GLY A 162 17.64 -4.14 19.14
C GLY A 162 17.16 -2.89 19.89
N ILE A 163 16.35 -2.06 19.24
CA ILE A 163 15.80 -0.82 19.82
C ILE A 163 14.39 -1.11 20.34
N ASP A 164 14.00 -0.48 21.45
CA ASP A 164 12.63 -0.57 21.98
C ASP A 164 11.63 -0.12 20.90
N SER A 165 10.78 -1.06 20.47
CA SER A 165 9.82 -0.88 19.40
C SER A 165 8.71 0.15 19.69
N ARG A 166 8.60 0.62 20.95
CA ARG A 166 7.66 1.67 21.37
C ARG A 166 8.22 3.09 21.11
N ARG A 167 9.50 3.21 20.79
CA ARG A 167 10.10 4.52 20.49
C ARG A 167 9.60 5.06 19.17
N VAL A 168 9.49 6.37 19.08
CA VAL A 168 9.22 7.10 17.84
C VAL A 168 10.55 7.66 17.36
N ILE A 169 11.05 7.10 16.25
CA ILE A 169 12.32 7.48 15.63
C ILE A 169 12.04 7.84 14.16
N VAL A 170 12.70 8.91 13.70
CA VAL A 170 12.68 9.33 12.30
C VAL A 170 14.12 9.29 11.79
N ASP A 171 14.39 8.27 11.01
CA ASP A 171 15.66 8.05 10.33
C ASP A 171 15.42 7.56 8.89
N GLU A 172 16.44 7.11 8.19
CA GLU A 172 16.37 6.64 6.79
C GLU A 172 15.36 5.50 6.55
N ALA A 173 14.93 4.79 7.60
CA ALA A 173 13.89 3.78 7.52
C ALA A 173 12.48 4.35 7.82
N ALA A 174 12.37 5.65 8.02
CA ALA A 174 11.11 6.34 8.26
C ALA A 174 10.63 7.04 6.98
N PRO A 175 9.40 6.80 6.51
CA PRO A 175 8.86 7.56 5.38
C PRO A 175 8.96 9.07 5.55
N LEU A 176 8.68 9.56 6.75
CA LEU A 176 8.70 10.98 7.10
C LEU A 176 10.08 11.64 6.88
N TYR A 177 11.18 10.87 7.02
CA TYR A 177 12.54 11.35 6.78
C TYR A 177 12.76 11.83 5.33
N HIS A 178 12.07 11.21 4.38
CA HIS A 178 12.22 11.46 2.95
C HIS A 178 11.26 12.52 2.39
N VAL A 179 10.35 13.03 3.21
CA VAL A 179 9.48 14.15 2.80
C VAL A 179 10.32 15.41 2.66
N CYS A 180 10.28 16.06 1.50
CA CYS A 180 11.11 17.22 1.19
C CYS A 180 10.31 18.35 0.53
N ALA A 181 10.81 19.57 0.69
CA ALA A 181 10.25 20.75 0.03
C ALA A 181 10.52 20.75 -1.49
N GLY A 182 9.66 21.43 -2.24
CA GLY A 182 9.84 21.66 -3.68
C GLY A 182 9.58 20.45 -4.57
N ARG A 183 9.06 19.36 -4.00
CA ARG A 183 8.64 18.18 -4.75
C ARG A 183 7.13 18.24 -5.03
N ASP A 184 6.76 18.05 -6.29
CA ASP A 184 5.36 17.97 -6.70
C ASP A 184 4.85 16.53 -6.54
N TYR A 185 4.43 16.17 -5.32
CA TYR A 185 3.93 14.83 -5.01
C TYR A 185 2.67 14.50 -5.79
N PRO A 186 2.48 13.23 -6.21
CA PRO A 186 1.20 12.76 -6.74
C PRO A 186 0.08 12.88 -5.70
N PRO A 187 -1.19 12.83 -6.13
CA PRO A 187 -2.31 12.70 -5.23
C PRO A 187 -2.14 11.53 -4.25
N MET A 188 -2.48 11.76 -2.98
CA MET A 188 -2.38 10.74 -1.95
C MET A 188 -3.59 10.72 -1.03
N GLN A 189 -4.12 9.53 -0.81
CA GLN A 189 -5.13 9.30 0.22
C GLN A 189 -4.44 8.79 1.49
N ILE A 190 -4.67 9.47 2.61
CA ILE A 190 -4.10 9.11 3.92
C ILE A 190 -5.24 8.76 4.85
N ILE A 191 -5.29 7.51 5.32
CA ILE A 191 -6.38 6.98 6.13
C ILE A 191 -5.86 6.63 7.52
N VAL A 192 -6.64 6.98 8.56
CA VAL A 192 -6.35 6.59 9.94
C VAL A 192 -7.64 6.37 10.73
N ALA A 193 -7.66 5.36 11.59
CA ALA A 193 -8.77 5.09 12.50
C ALA A 193 -8.73 5.98 13.74
N GLU A 194 -9.89 6.27 14.34
CA GLU A 194 -9.98 7.00 15.61
C GLU A 194 -9.27 6.24 16.74
N ASN A 195 -9.52 4.93 16.85
CA ASN A 195 -8.97 4.06 17.88
C ASN A 195 -7.84 3.17 17.30
N ASP A 196 -6.96 3.77 16.51
CA ASP A 196 -5.82 3.08 15.90
C ASP A 196 -4.79 2.60 16.94
N MET A 197 -3.73 1.96 16.50
CA MET A 197 -2.57 1.63 17.34
C MET A 197 -2.05 2.90 18.05
N ARG A 198 -1.51 2.73 19.27
CA ARG A 198 -0.95 3.85 20.03
C ARG A 198 0.01 4.69 19.18
N ASN A 199 -0.12 6.00 19.23
CA ASN A 199 0.64 7.00 18.47
C ASN A 199 0.44 6.96 16.95
N ARG A 200 -0.40 6.10 16.39
CA ARG A 200 -0.59 6.04 14.95
C ARG A 200 -1.32 7.27 14.43
N PHE A 201 -2.34 7.70 15.13
CA PHE A 201 -3.07 8.93 14.81
C PHE A 201 -2.15 10.14 14.83
N GLU A 202 -1.40 10.34 15.90
CA GLU A 202 -0.49 11.47 16.08
C GLU A 202 0.64 11.47 15.03
N GLN A 203 1.18 10.31 14.72
CA GLN A 203 2.20 10.17 13.67
C GLN A 203 1.63 10.48 12.29
N THR A 204 0.39 10.08 12.00
CA THR A 204 -0.29 10.41 10.75
C THR A 204 -0.53 11.92 10.65
N GLN A 205 -0.94 12.58 11.75
CA GLN A 205 -1.08 14.04 11.79
C GLN A 205 0.27 14.75 11.58
N LEU A 206 1.35 14.20 12.15
CA LEU A 206 2.69 14.72 11.93
C LEU A 206 3.10 14.63 10.45
N LEU A 207 2.83 13.51 9.77
CA LEU A 207 3.08 13.37 8.33
C LEU A 207 2.33 14.43 7.52
N ILE A 208 1.02 14.56 7.75
CA ILE A 208 0.17 15.53 7.04
C ILE A 208 0.66 16.96 7.30
N SER A 209 0.95 17.30 8.55
CA SER A 209 1.48 18.59 8.94
C SER A 209 2.82 18.90 8.27
N THR A 210 3.70 17.90 8.18
CA THR A 210 5.01 18.06 7.53
C THR A 210 4.87 18.27 6.02
N LEU A 211 4.01 17.49 5.34
CA LEU A 211 3.72 17.66 3.92
C LEU A 211 3.24 19.10 3.62
N LYS A 212 2.28 19.59 4.40
CA LYS A 212 1.76 20.97 4.27
C LYS A 212 2.83 22.02 4.56
N HIS A 213 3.59 21.84 5.64
CA HIS A 213 4.66 22.77 6.03
C HIS A 213 5.74 22.89 4.94
N LEU A 214 6.04 21.80 4.25
CA LEU A 214 7.02 21.77 3.16
C LEU A 214 6.44 22.15 1.78
N GLY A 215 5.17 22.57 1.74
CA GLY A 215 4.54 23.18 0.56
C GLY A 215 3.88 22.19 -0.39
N THR A 216 3.55 20.99 0.07
CA THR A 216 2.71 20.08 -0.73
C THR A 216 1.33 20.71 -0.94
N ASP A 217 0.85 20.69 -2.19
CA ASP A 217 -0.50 21.15 -2.53
C ASP A 217 -1.55 20.36 -1.73
N GLU A 218 -2.29 21.06 -0.87
CA GLU A 218 -3.29 20.43 0.01
C GLU A 218 -4.42 19.74 -0.77
N SER A 219 -4.71 20.17 -1.99
CA SER A 219 -5.71 19.54 -2.86
C SER A 219 -5.33 18.11 -3.27
N LYS A 220 -4.04 17.76 -3.17
CA LYS A 220 -3.51 16.42 -3.43
C LYS A 220 -3.52 15.51 -2.20
N ILE A 221 -3.94 16.00 -1.04
CA ILE A 221 -4.00 15.23 0.21
C ILE A 221 -5.47 14.92 0.56
N ASP A 222 -5.92 13.71 0.23
CA ASP A 222 -7.24 13.21 0.63
C ASP A 222 -7.13 12.53 2.00
N TYR A 223 -7.36 13.28 3.07
CA TYR A 223 -7.31 12.75 4.43
C TYR A 223 -8.65 12.11 4.82
N ARG A 224 -8.61 10.85 5.25
CA ARG A 224 -9.77 10.07 5.70
C ARG A 224 -9.61 9.64 7.15
N PHE A 225 -10.36 10.28 8.05
CA PHE A 225 -10.51 9.87 9.42
C PHE A 225 -11.66 8.86 9.52
N MET A 226 -11.42 7.72 10.18
CA MET A 226 -12.40 6.64 10.32
C MET A 226 -12.91 6.58 11.76
N PRO A 227 -14.03 7.27 12.07
CA PRO A 227 -14.54 7.39 13.44
C PRO A 227 -15.09 6.07 13.96
N GLY A 228 -14.86 5.77 15.24
CA GLY A 228 -15.34 4.58 15.92
C GLY A 228 -14.54 3.29 15.65
N TYR A 229 -13.72 3.27 14.61
CA TYR A 229 -12.97 2.06 14.22
C TYR A 229 -11.62 1.96 14.91
N LYS A 230 -11.16 0.71 15.06
CA LYS A 230 -9.79 0.36 15.41
C LYS A 230 -8.94 0.22 14.15
N HIS A 231 -7.64 -0.05 14.33
CA HIS A 231 -6.64 -0.23 13.29
C HIS A 231 -7.12 -1.14 12.14
N CYS A 232 -7.30 -0.58 10.95
CA CYS A 232 -7.78 -1.25 9.72
C CYS A 232 -9.12 -2.02 9.88
N GLU A 233 -9.87 -1.77 10.95
CA GLU A 233 -11.08 -2.53 11.26
C GLU A 233 -12.22 -2.26 10.27
N TYR A 234 -12.32 -1.04 9.74
CA TYR A 234 -13.31 -0.61 8.74
C TYR A 234 -13.31 -1.47 7.46
N GLY A 235 -12.19 -2.13 7.14
CA GLY A 235 -12.11 -3.07 6.02
C GLY A 235 -12.95 -4.33 6.17
N LYS A 236 -13.43 -4.63 7.39
CA LYS A 236 -14.23 -5.82 7.70
C LYS A 236 -15.74 -5.58 7.59
N TYR A 237 -16.16 -4.32 7.51
CA TYR A 237 -17.57 -3.94 7.58
C TYR A 237 -18.13 -3.52 6.22
N ALA A 238 -19.43 -3.69 6.09
CA ALA A 238 -20.22 -3.14 5.00
C ALA A 238 -21.10 -2.00 5.53
N ASP A 239 -21.50 -1.10 4.66
CA ASP A 239 -22.47 -0.05 4.96
C ASP A 239 -23.92 -0.59 4.90
N GLU A 240 -24.89 0.29 5.04
CA GLU A 240 -26.33 -0.02 4.99
C GLU A 240 -26.80 -0.63 3.64
N ASN A 241 -26.06 -0.40 2.57
CA ASN A 241 -26.33 -0.95 1.24
C ASN A 241 -25.64 -2.30 1.02
N GLY A 242 -24.84 -2.77 1.96
CA GLY A 242 -24.03 -3.99 1.85
C GLY A 242 -22.67 -3.79 1.17
N ASP A 243 -22.30 -2.54 0.85
CA ASP A 243 -21.04 -2.20 0.21
C ASP A 243 -19.89 -2.18 1.22
N ASN A 244 -18.75 -2.75 0.86
CA ASN A 244 -17.57 -2.72 1.72
C ASN A 244 -17.09 -1.27 1.96
N ILE A 245 -17.01 -0.85 3.22
CA ILE A 245 -16.67 0.52 3.61
C ILE A 245 -15.28 0.92 3.07
N LEU A 246 -14.28 0.08 3.22
CA LEU A 246 -12.93 0.37 2.73
C LEU A 246 -12.87 0.39 1.20
N GLY A 247 -13.60 -0.51 0.55
CA GLY A 247 -13.73 -0.54 -0.91
C GLY A 247 -14.26 0.78 -1.47
N LYS A 248 -15.30 1.33 -0.82
CA LYS A 248 -15.85 2.66 -1.18
C LYS A 248 -14.82 3.77 -0.98
N VAL A 249 -14.13 3.78 0.16
CA VAL A 249 -13.10 4.80 0.46
C VAL A 249 -11.99 4.78 -0.58
N TYR A 250 -11.52 3.61 -0.98
CA TYR A 250 -10.51 3.48 -2.02
C TYR A 250 -11.05 3.88 -3.39
N TYR A 251 -12.25 3.43 -3.75
CA TYR A 251 -12.88 3.76 -5.02
C TYR A 251 -13.14 5.25 -5.17
N ASP A 252 -13.63 5.93 -4.12
CA ASP A 252 -13.85 7.37 -4.09
C ASP A 252 -12.58 8.18 -4.42
N PHE A 253 -11.42 7.64 -4.11
CA PHE A 253 -10.14 8.26 -4.47
C PHE A 253 -9.73 7.90 -5.90
N ILE A 254 -9.72 6.61 -6.25
CA ILE A 254 -9.27 6.11 -7.56
C ILE A 254 -10.10 6.71 -8.70
N SER A 255 -11.41 6.82 -8.52
CA SER A 255 -12.35 7.30 -9.55
C SER A 255 -12.24 8.80 -9.88
N LYS A 256 -11.39 9.55 -9.17
CA LYS A 256 -11.15 10.98 -9.45
C LYS A 256 -10.17 11.20 -10.61
N PHE A 257 -9.45 10.18 -10.98
CA PHE A 257 -8.35 10.22 -11.94
C PHE A 257 -8.51 9.15 -13.02
#